data_006ec5e319c4aa0ed255383f7e885816
#
_entry.id   006ec5e319c4aa0ed255383f7e885816
#
_cell.length_a   1.000
_cell.length_b   1.000
_cell.length_c   1.000
_cell.angle_alpha   90.00
_cell.angle_beta   90.00
_cell.angle_gamma   90.00
#
_symmetry.space_group_name_H-M   'P 1'
#
loop_
_entity.id
_entity.type
_entity.pdbx_description
1 polymer ?
#
loop_
_entity_poly.entity_id
_entity_poly.type
_entity_poly.pdbx_seq_one_letter_code
_entity_poly.pdbx_strand_id
1 'polypeptide(L)'
;MGSAAILKAIADKDKNINPEAIILEAPFARLVNAVSSRLRAINIPTFPMTQLMVFWGGVQHGFNGFTHNPVIYAKSVKCPTLILQGKLDKWTTLEEINEIYQNLQGSKQLVIFPDSGHDLLVTVDKQLWKQSIEKFLEEI
;
A
#
# COMPACT_ATOMS: atom_id res chain seq x y z
N MET A 1 -2.81 2.72 5.29
CA MET A 1 -3.89 1.74 5.63
C MET A 1 -4.94 1.67 4.53
N GLY A 2 -5.48 2.79 4.03
CA GLY A 2 -6.51 2.82 2.98
C GLY A 2 -6.16 2.03 1.72
N SER A 3 -4.96 2.20 1.19
CA SER A 3 -4.49 1.48 -0.01
C SER A 3 -4.56 -0.06 0.14
N ALA A 4 -4.20 -0.57 1.33
CA ALA A 4 -4.29 -2.00 1.61
C ALA A 4 -5.75 -2.50 1.73
N ALA A 5 -6.65 -1.65 2.25
CA ALA A 5 -8.08 -1.96 2.32
C ALA A 5 -8.71 -2.02 0.92
N ILE A 6 -8.35 -1.11 0.02
CA ILE A 6 -8.78 -1.12 -1.40
C ILE A 6 -8.35 -2.44 -2.06
N LEU A 7 -7.07 -2.80 -1.96
CA LEU A 7 -6.55 -4.03 -2.55
C LEU A 7 -7.25 -5.28 -2.00
N LYS A 8 -7.51 -5.32 -0.69
CA LYS A 8 -8.26 -6.42 -0.07
C LYS A 8 -9.71 -6.48 -0.58
N ALA A 9 -10.38 -5.32 -0.67
CA ALA A 9 -11.77 -5.25 -1.11
C ALA A 9 -11.95 -5.77 -2.55
N ILE A 10 -11.02 -5.44 -3.45
CA ILE A 10 -11.02 -5.95 -4.85
C ILE A 10 -10.73 -7.45 -4.90
N ALA A 11 -9.82 -7.94 -4.03
CA ALA A 11 -9.48 -9.36 -3.98
C ALA A 11 -10.57 -10.23 -3.32
N ASP A 12 -11.52 -9.62 -2.62
CA ASP A 12 -12.64 -10.30 -1.96
C ASP A 12 -13.72 -10.64 -2.98
N LYS A 13 -13.78 -11.91 -3.37
CA LYS A 13 -14.72 -12.40 -4.39
C LYS A 13 -16.19 -12.22 -4.02
N ASP A 14 -16.49 -12.19 -2.72
CA ASP A 14 -17.88 -12.04 -2.24
C ASP A 14 -18.38 -10.61 -2.41
N LYS A 15 -17.49 -9.63 -2.53
CA LYS A 15 -17.86 -8.21 -2.68
C LYS A 15 -18.08 -7.77 -4.11
N ASN A 16 -17.56 -8.50 -5.08
CA ASN A 16 -17.68 -8.19 -6.52
C ASN A 16 -17.41 -6.71 -6.86
N ILE A 17 -16.31 -6.16 -6.31
CA ILE A 17 -15.90 -4.77 -6.51
C ILE A 17 -15.03 -4.70 -7.77
N ASN A 18 -15.52 -4.00 -8.78
CA ASN A 18 -14.83 -3.79 -10.05
C ASN A 18 -14.70 -2.29 -10.32
N PRO A 19 -13.69 -1.60 -9.76
CA PRO A 19 -13.48 -0.18 -10.02
C PRO A 19 -12.97 0.05 -11.44
N GLU A 20 -13.28 1.20 -12.01
CA GLU A 20 -12.75 1.62 -13.31
C GLU A 20 -11.24 1.88 -13.24
N ALA A 21 -10.77 2.46 -12.13
CA ALA A 21 -9.35 2.68 -11.83
C ALA A 21 -9.13 2.82 -10.33
N ILE A 22 -7.88 2.70 -9.88
CA ILE A 22 -7.49 2.95 -8.48
C ILE A 22 -6.21 3.79 -8.39
N ILE A 23 -6.15 4.59 -7.33
CA ILE A 23 -4.94 5.35 -6.95
C ILE A 23 -4.53 4.90 -5.56
N LEU A 24 -3.29 4.47 -5.40
CA LEU A 24 -2.73 3.95 -4.16
C LEU A 24 -1.56 4.83 -3.70
N GLU A 25 -1.65 5.39 -2.51
CA GLU A 25 -0.54 6.10 -1.88
C GLU A 25 0.13 5.22 -0.83
N ALA A 26 1.43 5.04 -0.93
CA ALA A 26 2.30 4.31 0.00
C ALA A 26 1.68 2.98 0.51
N PRO A 27 1.25 2.06 -0.38
CA PRO A 27 0.71 0.78 0.05
C PRO A 27 1.82 -0.10 0.64
N PHE A 28 1.62 -0.65 1.84
CA PHE A 28 2.54 -1.66 2.37
C PHE A 28 2.25 -3.05 1.77
N ALA A 29 3.30 -3.88 1.66
CA ALA A 29 3.18 -5.21 1.05
C ALA A 29 2.58 -6.26 2.02
N ARG A 30 2.99 -6.21 3.30
CA ARG A 30 2.57 -7.17 4.34
C ARG A 30 2.35 -6.45 5.67
N LEU A 31 1.26 -6.79 6.37
CA LEU A 31 0.94 -6.16 7.67
C LEU A 31 2.05 -6.40 8.70
N VAL A 32 2.62 -7.59 8.73
CA VAL A 32 3.73 -7.93 9.64
C VAL A 32 4.93 -6.99 9.43
N ASN A 33 5.29 -6.72 8.17
CA ASN A 33 6.38 -5.80 7.86
C ASN A 33 6.06 -4.37 8.28
N ALA A 34 4.84 -3.92 8.00
CA ALA A 34 4.37 -2.58 8.37
C ALA A 34 4.39 -2.35 9.89
N VAL A 35 4.05 -3.36 10.70
CA VAL A 35 4.14 -3.28 12.17
C VAL A 35 5.61 -3.34 12.61
N SER A 36 6.40 -4.26 12.06
CA SER A 36 7.82 -4.40 12.41
C SER A 36 8.63 -3.13 12.12
N SER A 37 8.40 -2.46 10.99
CA SER A 37 9.12 -1.22 10.65
C SER A 37 8.82 -0.09 11.63
N ARG A 38 7.58 0.01 12.13
CA ARG A 38 7.20 1.00 13.15
C ARG A 38 7.85 0.73 14.50
N LEU A 39 7.90 -0.54 14.93
CA LEU A 39 8.58 -0.92 16.18
C LEU A 39 10.08 -0.62 16.12
N ARG A 40 10.74 -0.92 14.99
CA ARG A 40 12.16 -0.58 14.79
C ARG A 40 12.41 0.93 14.88
N ALA A 41 11.50 1.74 14.33
CA ALA A 41 11.64 3.21 14.35
C ALA A 41 11.64 3.80 15.77
N ILE A 42 11.04 3.10 16.75
CA ILE A 42 11.00 3.49 18.17
C ILE A 42 11.89 2.61 19.04
N ASN A 43 12.82 1.87 18.43
CA ASN A 43 13.80 0.99 19.10
C ASN A 43 13.16 -0.10 19.98
N ILE A 44 11.97 -0.58 19.65
CA ILE A 44 11.34 -1.72 20.30
C ILE A 44 11.72 -3.02 19.56
N PRO A 45 12.10 -4.10 20.28
CA PRO A 45 12.36 -5.39 19.67
C PRO A 45 11.15 -5.88 18.87
N THR A 46 11.38 -6.27 17.61
CA THR A 46 10.27 -6.71 16.75
C THR A 46 9.71 -8.06 17.18
N PHE A 47 10.54 -8.95 17.67
CA PHE A 47 10.10 -10.22 18.23
C PHE A 47 10.11 -10.16 19.78
N PRO A 48 9.05 -10.60 20.47
CA PRO A 48 7.76 -11.11 19.96
C PRO A 48 6.70 -10.02 19.74
N MET A 49 7.04 -8.72 19.89
CA MET A 49 6.05 -7.63 19.91
C MET A 49 5.23 -7.54 18.60
N THR A 50 5.88 -7.70 17.44
CA THR A 50 5.15 -7.70 16.15
C THR A 50 4.07 -8.79 16.14
N GLN A 51 4.43 -10.00 16.54
CA GLN A 51 3.52 -11.15 16.53
C GLN A 51 2.32 -10.93 17.46
N LEU A 52 2.58 -10.41 18.66
CA LEU A 52 1.53 -10.09 19.62
C LEU A 52 0.60 -8.99 19.08
N MET A 53 1.14 -7.91 18.53
CA MET A 53 0.34 -6.81 17.97
C MET A 53 -0.50 -7.27 16.78
N VAL A 54 0.09 -8.03 15.85
CA VAL A 54 -0.63 -8.56 14.69
C VAL A 54 -1.70 -9.55 15.10
N PHE A 55 -1.43 -10.42 16.09
CA PHE A 55 -2.39 -11.36 16.63
C PHE A 55 -3.59 -10.64 17.28
N TRP A 56 -3.33 -9.76 18.25
CA TRP A 56 -4.39 -9.04 18.96
C TRP A 56 -5.17 -8.09 18.05
N GLY A 57 -4.49 -7.39 17.15
CA GLY A 57 -5.17 -6.57 16.14
C GLY A 57 -6.09 -7.40 15.25
N GLY A 58 -5.63 -8.58 14.83
CA GLY A 58 -6.45 -9.54 14.09
C GLY A 58 -7.68 -10.00 14.86
N VAL A 59 -7.51 -10.39 16.14
CA VAL A 59 -8.61 -10.82 17.03
C VAL A 59 -9.65 -9.70 17.20
N GLN A 60 -9.20 -8.48 17.48
CA GLN A 60 -10.10 -7.33 17.70
C GLN A 60 -10.92 -6.95 16.45
N HIS A 61 -10.35 -7.15 15.27
CA HIS A 61 -10.98 -6.79 14.01
C HIS A 61 -11.56 -7.96 13.22
N GLY A 62 -11.54 -9.16 13.76
CA GLY A 62 -12.16 -10.34 13.17
C GLY A 62 -11.47 -10.86 11.91
N PHE A 63 -10.16 -10.66 11.76
CA PHE A 63 -9.39 -11.21 10.64
C PHE A 63 -8.02 -11.77 11.07
N ASN A 64 -7.44 -12.62 10.24
CA ASN A 64 -6.07 -13.09 10.49
C ASN A 64 -5.06 -12.05 9.97
N GLY A 65 -4.43 -11.30 10.89
CA GLY A 65 -3.46 -10.27 10.56
C GLY A 65 -2.19 -10.80 9.87
N PHE A 66 -1.80 -12.05 10.12
CA PHE A 66 -0.61 -12.66 9.50
C PHE A 66 -0.81 -12.97 8.02
N THR A 67 -2.05 -13.16 7.59
CA THR A 67 -2.40 -13.39 6.18
C THR A 67 -2.84 -12.12 5.45
N HIS A 68 -2.84 -10.97 6.13
CA HIS A 68 -3.17 -9.69 5.51
C HIS A 68 -1.99 -9.16 4.69
N ASN A 69 -1.95 -9.59 3.42
CA ASN A 69 -0.85 -9.37 2.50
C ASN A 69 -1.32 -8.65 1.22
N PRO A 70 -1.34 -7.31 1.21
CA PRO A 70 -1.68 -6.51 0.03
C PRO A 70 -0.94 -6.90 -1.25
N VAL A 71 0.31 -7.35 -1.14
CA VAL A 71 1.09 -7.86 -2.27
C VAL A 71 0.40 -9.06 -2.97
N ILE A 72 -0.30 -9.91 -2.23
CA ILE A 72 -1.06 -11.03 -2.80
C ILE A 72 -2.36 -10.53 -3.41
N TYR A 73 -3.05 -9.58 -2.75
CA TYR A 73 -4.30 -9.01 -3.23
C TYR A 73 -4.12 -8.27 -4.57
N ALA A 74 -2.96 -7.65 -4.79
CA ALA A 74 -2.62 -6.98 -6.05
C ALA A 74 -2.77 -7.89 -7.28
N LYS A 75 -2.60 -9.22 -7.13
CA LYS A 75 -2.82 -10.20 -8.21
C LYS A 75 -4.26 -10.26 -8.74
N SER A 76 -5.22 -9.75 -7.97
CA SER A 76 -6.63 -9.70 -8.36
C SER A 76 -7.00 -8.39 -9.04
N VAL A 77 -6.12 -7.38 -9.03
CA VAL A 77 -6.39 -6.05 -9.57
C VAL A 77 -6.14 -6.04 -11.07
N LYS A 78 -7.19 -5.84 -11.84
CA LYS A 78 -7.15 -5.81 -13.31
C LYS A 78 -7.41 -4.42 -13.90
N CYS A 79 -7.91 -3.49 -13.09
CA CYS A 79 -8.15 -2.11 -13.52
C CYS A 79 -6.85 -1.30 -13.59
N PRO A 80 -6.84 -0.19 -14.33
CA PRO A 80 -5.75 0.79 -14.31
C PRO A 80 -5.41 1.22 -12.88
N THR A 81 -4.11 1.25 -12.57
CA THR A 81 -3.64 1.55 -11.22
C THR A 81 -2.49 2.55 -11.24
N LEU A 82 -2.65 3.64 -10.49
CA LEU A 82 -1.57 4.59 -10.20
C LEU A 82 -1.05 4.34 -8.78
N ILE A 83 0.26 4.16 -8.63
CA ILE A 83 0.92 4.13 -7.31
C ILE A 83 1.75 5.41 -7.14
N LEU A 84 1.54 6.08 -6.01
CA LEU A 84 2.31 7.25 -5.59
C LEU A 84 3.15 6.87 -4.36
N GLN A 85 4.47 7.13 -4.41
CA GLN A 85 5.40 6.70 -3.35
C GLN A 85 6.48 7.73 -3.06
N GLY A 86 6.73 7.98 -1.78
CA GLY A 86 7.88 8.76 -1.33
C GLY A 86 9.18 7.95 -1.43
N LYS A 87 10.22 8.52 -2.02
CA LYS A 87 11.53 7.86 -2.17
C LYS A 87 12.21 7.59 -0.83
N LEU A 88 12.01 8.48 0.13
CA LEU A 88 12.64 8.44 1.45
C LEU A 88 11.77 7.74 2.51
N ASP A 89 10.69 7.09 2.09
CA ASP A 89 9.79 6.37 3.00
C ASP A 89 10.50 5.15 3.61
N LYS A 90 10.70 5.21 4.92
CA LYS A 90 11.35 4.14 5.70
C LYS A 90 10.37 3.07 6.20
N TRP A 91 9.07 3.33 6.09
CA TRP A 91 8.03 2.43 6.59
C TRP A 91 7.45 1.55 5.49
N THR A 92 7.43 2.08 4.28
CA THR A 92 6.99 1.37 3.08
C THR A 92 8.09 1.53 2.03
N THR A 93 8.92 0.51 1.88
CA THR A 93 10.12 0.60 1.04
C THR A 93 9.78 0.51 -0.44
N LEU A 94 10.68 1.03 -1.28
CA LEU A 94 10.54 0.91 -2.74
C LEU A 94 10.51 -0.56 -3.20
N GLU A 95 11.16 -1.47 -2.45
CA GLU A 95 11.13 -2.90 -2.73
C GLU A 95 9.72 -3.46 -2.54
N GLU A 96 9.05 -3.10 -1.43
CA GLU A 96 7.67 -3.50 -1.16
C GLU A 96 6.70 -2.94 -2.21
N ILE A 97 6.92 -1.69 -2.63
CA ILE A 97 6.14 -1.07 -3.70
C ILE A 97 6.33 -1.80 -5.02
N ASN A 98 7.56 -2.15 -5.37
CA ASN A 98 7.86 -2.90 -6.59
C ASN A 98 7.22 -4.30 -6.58
N GLU A 99 7.19 -5.00 -5.43
CA GLU A 99 6.48 -6.27 -5.30
C GLU A 99 4.99 -6.12 -5.61
N ILE A 100 4.34 -5.08 -5.07
CA ILE A 100 2.92 -4.79 -5.35
C ILE A 100 2.75 -4.45 -6.83
N TYR A 101 3.57 -3.53 -7.35
CA TYR A 101 3.52 -3.08 -8.73
C TYR A 101 3.62 -4.24 -9.72
N GLN A 102 4.56 -5.16 -9.51
CA GLN A 102 4.73 -6.33 -10.38
C GLN A 102 3.54 -7.27 -10.36
N ASN A 103 2.83 -7.37 -9.24
CA ASN A 103 1.67 -8.25 -9.09
C ASN A 103 0.37 -7.68 -9.69
N LEU A 104 0.26 -6.38 -9.91
CA LEU A 104 -0.90 -5.78 -10.58
C LEU A 104 -1.04 -6.32 -12.00
N GLN A 105 -2.26 -6.66 -12.41
CA GLN A 105 -2.54 -7.31 -13.69
C GLN A 105 -3.04 -6.33 -14.77
N GLY A 106 -3.53 -5.15 -14.37
CA GLY A 106 -3.96 -4.09 -15.30
C GLY A 106 -2.82 -3.19 -15.74
N SER A 107 -3.14 -2.15 -16.53
CA SER A 107 -2.21 -1.06 -16.80
C SER A 107 -1.82 -0.39 -15.50
N LYS A 108 -0.54 0.01 -15.38
CA LYS A 108 -0.01 0.46 -14.09
C LYS A 108 1.05 1.52 -14.25
N GLN A 109 0.99 2.51 -13.38
CA GLN A 109 1.97 3.61 -13.31
C GLN A 109 2.50 3.73 -11.89
N LEU A 110 3.77 4.09 -11.77
CA LEU A 110 4.44 4.35 -10.51
C LEU A 110 5.09 5.72 -10.58
N VAL A 111 4.71 6.62 -9.67
CA VAL A 111 5.33 7.94 -9.53
C VAL A 111 6.06 8.01 -8.20
N ILE A 112 7.34 8.36 -8.25
CA ILE A 112 8.21 8.50 -7.09
C ILE A 112 8.41 9.96 -6.76
N PHE A 113 8.14 10.34 -5.51
CA PHE A 113 8.38 11.67 -4.96
C PHE A 113 9.77 11.70 -4.33
N PRO A 114 10.76 12.38 -4.93
CA PRO A 114 12.16 12.23 -4.57
C PRO A 114 12.48 12.72 -3.16
N ASP A 115 11.80 13.76 -2.69
CA ASP A 115 12.06 14.45 -1.43
C ASP A 115 11.03 14.09 -0.34
N SER A 116 10.15 13.12 -0.58
CA SER A 116 9.11 12.69 0.36
C SER A 116 9.48 11.40 1.10
N GLY A 117 9.18 11.40 2.41
CA GLY A 117 9.12 10.21 3.24
C GLY A 117 7.71 9.60 3.27
N HIS A 118 7.28 9.21 4.48
CA HIS A 118 5.90 8.74 4.74
C HIS A 118 4.98 9.90 5.09
N ASP A 119 4.98 10.91 4.24
CA ASP A 119 4.21 12.14 4.41
C ASP A 119 2.99 12.12 3.48
N LEU A 120 2.10 13.10 3.66
CA LEU A 120 1.05 13.36 2.69
C LEU A 120 1.70 13.94 1.42
N LEU A 121 1.79 13.17 0.36
CA LEU A 121 2.52 13.52 -0.86
C LEU A 121 2.04 14.84 -1.47
N VAL A 122 0.73 15.13 -1.38
CA VAL A 122 0.14 16.39 -1.81
C VAL A 122 0.68 17.62 -1.07
N THR A 123 1.20 17.45 0.15
CA THR A 123 1.77 18.56 0.93
C THR A 123 3.24 18.78 0.64
N VAL A 124 3.95 17.73 0.20
CA VAL A 124 5.37 17.80 -0.14
C VAL A 124 5.58 18.36 -1.53
N ASP A 125 4.90 17.82 -2.52
CA ASP A 125 4.90 18.32 -3.90
C ASP A 125 3.50 18.26 -4.51
N LYS A 126 2.74 19.34 -4.28
CA LYS A 126 1.38 19.47 -4.79
C LYS A 126 1.31 19.48 -6.30
N GLN A 127 2.32 20.01 -6.98
CA GLN A 127 2.34 20.11 -8.44
C GLN A 127 2.54 18.73 -9.05
N LEU A 128 3.56 18.00 -8.62
CA LEU A 128 3.80 16.63 -9.08
C LEU A 128 2.61 15.73 -8.77
N TRP A 129 2.02 15.84 -7.56
CA TRP A 129 0.85 15.06 -7.15
C TRP A 129 -0.33 15.31 -8.09
N LYS A 130 -0.66 16.58 -8.34
CA LYS A 130 -1.77 16.96 -9.21
C LYS A 130 -1.56 16.49 -10.64
N GLN A 131 -0.39 16.77 -11.23
CA GLN A 131 -0.05 16.39 -12.60
C GLN A 131 -0.08 14.87 -12.80
N SER A 132 0.39 14.10 -11.81
CA SER A 132 0.39 12.64 -11.88
C SER A 132 -1.02 12.06 -11.92
N ILE A 133 -1.93 12.63 -11.11
CA ILE A 133 -3.32 12.18 -11.09
C ILE A 133 -4.05 12.63 -12.36
N GLU A 134 -3.91 13.90 -12.78
CA GLU A 134 -4.54 14.41 -14.00
C GLU A 134 -4.13 13.58 -15.22
N LYS A 135 -2.81 13.37 -15.40
CA LYS A 135 -2.31 12.54 -16.49
C LYS A 135 -2.88 11.11 -16.45
N PHE A 136 -2.90 10.48 -15.27
CA PHE A 136 -3.44 9.14 -15.14
C PHE A 136 -4.93 9.07 -15.50
N LEU A 137 -5.72 10.06 -15.08
CA LEU A 137 -7.15 10.13 -15.38
C LEU A 137 -7.45 10.44 -16.87
N GLU A 138 -6.55 11.09 -17.57
CA GLU A 138 -6.65 11.34 -19.02
C GLU A 138 -6.35 10.09 -19.85
N GLU A 139 -5.61 9.13 -19.30
CA GLU A 139 -5.18 7.92 -20.00
C GLU A 139 -6.14 6.71 -19.82
N ILE A 140 -7.14 6.84 -18.94
CA ILE A 140 -8.16 5.82 -18.68
C ILE A 140 -9.51 6.21 -19.27
#